data_f221559f74f098abb9359be899d1fb19
#
_entry.id   f221559f74f098abb9359be899d1fb19
#
_cell.length_a   1.000
_cell.length_b   1.000
_cell.length_c   1.000
_cell.angle_alpha   90.00
_cell.angle_beta   90.00
_cell.angle_gamma   90.00
#
_symmetry.space_group_name_H-M   'P 1'
#
loop_
_entity.id
_entity.type
_entity.pdbx_description
1 polymer ?
#
loop_
_entity_poly.entity_id
_entity_poly.type
_entity_poly.pdbx_seq_one_letter_code
_entity_poly.pdbx_strand_id
1 'polypeptide(L)'
;MTYMKKISLLSILLVFFINSYVAQANQSTHKIEILVNDSIITNYDIAQHFAINAILDNITVTSENGDLLYEKTVNDLIDMKLQQTQINDYNVTIEREDSDYYENYFFQSRQLDKNKIYQIIEDNELDLNALKERINTSIAWGQLTAGLFLHTISISDKEISSLLKNDNSLSHELAKQILTNKQVQLKSNKYLRDLRAEANIEKR
;
A
#
# COMPACT_ATOMS: atom_id res chain seq x y z
N MET A 1 65.13 -9.09 10.64
CA MET A 1 64.19 -7.98 10.80
C MET A 1 63.40 -7.64 9.50
N THR A 2 63.70 -8.27 8.40
CA THR A 2 63.12 -8.02 7.07
C THR A 2 61.83 -8.86 6.74
N TYR A 3 61.66 -10.01 7.42
CA TYR A 3 60.50 -10.89 7.17
C TYR A 3 59.19 -10.41 7.81
N MET A 4 59.22 -9.73 8.93
CA MET A 4 58.02 -9.17 9.59
C MET A 4 57.35 -8.01 8.82
N LYS A 5 58.13 -7.22 8.10
CA LYS A 5 57.57 -6.11 7.24
C LYS A 5 56.82 -6.61 6.00
N LYS A 6 57.22 -7.79 5.46
CA LYS A 6 56.53 -8.34 4.26
C LYS A 6 55.16 -8.96 4.57
N ILE A 7 55.00 -9.51 5.76
CA ILE A 7 53.72 -10.09 6.21
C ILE A 7 52.69 -8.98 6.47
N SER A 8 53.13 -7.83 7.00
CA SER A 8 52.27 -6.65 7.22
C SER A 8 51.73 -6.05 5.94
N LEU A 9 52.52 -6.02 4.85
CA LEU A 9 52.05 -5.49 3.56
C LEU A 9 51.07 -6.41 2.85
N LEU A 10 51.24 -7.72 2.99
CA LEU A 10 50.35 -8.72 2.39
C LEU A 10 49.00 -8.77 3.08
N SER A 11 48.95 -8.56 4.41
CA SER A 11 47.70 -8.52 5.18
C SER A 11 46.91 -7.24 4.92
N ILE A 12 47.58 -6.10 4.69
CA ILE A 12 46.91 -4.83 4.34
C ILE A 12 46.30 -4.94 2.92
N LEU A 13 46.96 -5.59 1.98
CA LEU A 13 46.46 -5.77 0.62
C LEU A 13 45.22 -6.70 0.61
N LEU A 14 45.19 -7.73 1.45
CA LEU A 14 44.07 -8.65 1.56
C LEU A 14 42.81 -7.99 2.14
N VAL A 15 42.96 -7.08 3.11
CA VAL A 15 41.84 -6.31 3.70
C VAL A 15 41.25 -5.33 2.69
N PHE A 16 42.06 -4.76 1.79
CA PHE A 16 41.55 -3.88 0.74
C PHE A 16 40.70 -4.62 -0.31
N PHE A 17 41.05 -5.88 -0.63
CA PHE A 17 40.26 -6.71 -1.55
C PHE A 17 38.91 -7.14 -0.97
N ILE A 18 38.82 -7.40 0.33
CA ILE A 18 37.56 -7.81 0.99
C ILE A 18 36.56 -6.65 0.98
N ASN A 19 37.00 -5.40 1.18
CA ASN A 19 36.12 -4.23 1.13
C ASN A 19 35.57 -3.93 -0.27
N SER A 20 36.28 -4.33 -1.34
CA SER A 20 35.80 -4.15 -2.71
C SER A 20 34.67 -5.13 -3.08
N TYR A 21 34.62 -6.30 -2.48
CA TYR A 21 33.55 -7.29 -2.70
C TYR A 21 32.26 -6.94 -1.92
N VAL A 22 32.39 -6.31 -0.75
CA VAL A 22 31.21 -5.90 0.05
C VAL A 22 30.51 -4.68 -0.57
N ALA A 23 31.26 -3.79 -1.24
CA ALA A 23 30.68 -2.63 -1.90
C ALA A 23 29.86 -2.97 -3.18
N GLN A 24 30.06 -4.15 -3.78
CA GLN A 24 29.33 -4.59 -4.96
C GLN A 24 28.03 -5.35 -4.65
N ALA A 25 27.84 -5.79 -3.41
CA ALA A 25 26.65 -6.57 -3.00
C ALA A 25 25.41 -5.73 -2.71
N ASN A 26 25.51 -4.39 -2.68
CA ASN A 26 24.42 -3.48 -2.30
C ASN A 26 23.86 -2.60 -3.43
N GLN A 27 24.11 -2.93 -4.69
CA GLN A 27 23.31 -2.37 -5.76
C GLN A 27 22.11 -3.30 -6.00
N SER A 28 21.06 -3.12 -5.17
CA SER A 28 19.74 -3.60 -5.54
C SER A 28 19.35 -2.85 -6.82
N THR A 29 19.58 -3.50 -7.97
CA THR A 29 19.13 -2.96 -9.25
C THR A 29 17.60 -2.93 -9.21
N HIS A 30 17.02 -1.73 -9.10
CA HIS A 30 15.59 -1.53 -9.24
C HIS A 30 15.20 -1.85 -10.68
N LYS A 31 14.77 -3.11 -10.91
CA LYS A 31 14.31 -3.54 -12.22
C LYS A 31 12.83 -3.18 -12.35
N ILE A 32 12.47 -2.62 -13.50
CA ILE A 32 11.06 -2.41 -13.83
C ILE A 32 10.43 -3.77 -14.12
N GLU A 33 9.39 -4.11 -13.37
CA GLU A 33 8.65 -5.36 -13.54
C GLU A 33 7.31 -5.14 -14.25
N ILE A 34 6.68 -3.97 -14.03
CA ILE A 34 5.37 -3.67 -14.60
C ILE A 34 5.31 -2.19 -14.99
N LEU A 35 4.70 -1.94 -16.16
CA LEU A 35 4.24 -0.61 -16.56
C LEU A 35 2.72 -0.57 -16.44
N VAL A 36 2.20 0.50 -15.86
CA VAL A 36 0.76 0.81 -15.77
C VAL A 36 0.55 2.19 -16.36
N ASN A 37 0.14 2.26 -17.63
CA ASN A 37 0.18 3.47 -18.43
C ASN A 37 1.59 4.10 -18.39
N ASP A 38 1.72 5.33 -17.83
CA ASP A 38 2.99 6.03 -17.68
C ASP A 38 3.69 5.77 -16.32
N SER A 39 3.09 4.94 -15.46
CA SER A 39 3.62 4.62 -14.13
C SER A 39 4.42 3.32 -14.14
N ILE A 40 5.50 3.28 -13.36
CA ILE A 40 6.33 2.08 -13.20
C ILE A 40 6.11 1.42 -11.83
N ILE A 41 6.23 0.09 -11.81
CA ILE A 41 6.33 -0.72 -10.60
C ILE A 41 7.61 -1.53 -10.71
N THR A 42 8.49 -1.39 -9.72
CA THR A 42 9.77 -2.08 -9.68
C THR A 42 9.70 -3.34 -8.81
N ASN A 43 10.70 -4.21 -8.95
CA ASN A 43 10.88 -5.35 -8.05
C ASN A 43 11.03 -4.92 -6.58
N TYR A 44 11.61 -3.73 -6.33
CA TYR A 44 11.71 -3.15 -5.00
C TYR A 44 10.33 -2.79 -4.44
N ASP A 45 9.49 -2.10 -5.21
CA ASP A 45 8.12 -1.76 -4.81
C ASP A 45 7.33 -3.02 -4.44
N ILE A 46 7.44 -4.07 -5.28
CA ILE A 46 6.76 -5.34 -5.02
C ILE A 46 7.24 -5.97 -3.71
N ALA A 47 8.56 -6.01 -3.48
CA ALA A 47 9.13 -6.60 -2.27
C ALA A 47 8.70 -5.84 -1.00
N GLN A 48 8.74 -4.49 -1.03
CA GLN A 48 8.30 -3.66 0.09
C GLN A 48 6.81 -3.87 0.39
N HIS A 49 5.95 -3.76 -0.61
CA HIS A 49 4.51 -3.91 -0.44
C HIS A 49 4.10 -5.34 -0.09
N PHE A 50 4.83 -6.36 -0.54
CA PHE A 50 4.62 -7.76 -0.14
C PHE A 50 4.81 -7.94 1.37
N ALA A 51 5.93 -7.44 1.91
CA ALA A 51 6.20 -7.49 3.34
C ALA A 51 5.18 -6.67 4.15
N ILE A 52 4.87 -5.44 3.69
CA ILE A 52 3.87 -4.58 4.31
C ILE A 52 2.48 -5.25 4.33
N ASN A 53 2.06 -5.89 3.23
CA ASN A 53 0.80 -6.61 3.16
C ASN A 53 0.75 -7.77 4.17
N ALA A 54 1.84 -8.55 4.25
CA ALA A 54 1.92 -9.63 5.23
C ALA A 54 1.76 -9.12 6.68
N ILE A 55 2.41 -7.99 7.00
CA ILE A 55 2.34 -7.37 8.33
C ILE A 55 0.93 -6.84 8.62
N LEU A 56 0.34 -6.07 7.70
CA LEU A 56 -0.98 -5.46 7.88
C LEU A 56 -2.11 -6.48 7.96
N ASP A 57 -2.02 -7.57 7.19
CA ASP A 57 -3.01 -8.64 7.17
C ASP A 57 -2.71 -9.73 8.21
N ASN A 58 -1.62 -9.57 9.02
CA ASN A 58 -1.14 -10.53 10.01
C ASN A 58 -0.96 -11.95 9.43
N ILE A 59 -0.38 -12.02 8.22
CA ILE A 59 -0.16 -13.26 7.47
C ILE A 59 1.27 -13.75 7.71
N THR A 60 1.41 -14.98 8.20
CA THR A 60 2.71 -15.68 8.16
C THR A 60 2.93 -16.21 6.75
N VAL A 61 3.98 -15.74 6.08
CA VAL A 61 4.33 -16.19 4.73
C VAL A 61 4.88 -17.61 4.76
N THR A 62 4.30 -18.48 3.93
CA THR A 62 4.70 -19.89 3.77
C THR A 62 4.84 -20.21 2.28
N SER A 63 5.38 -21.39 1.95
CA SER A 63 5.43 -21.86 0.57
C SER A 63 4.05 -22.09 -0.06
N GLU A 64 3.00 -22.26 0.75
CA GLU A 64 1.64 -22.52 0.27
C GLU A 64 0.88 -21.23 -0.07
N ASN A 65 1.16 -20.12 0.65
CA ASN A 65 0.44 -18.84 0.46
C ASN A 65 1.27 -17.73 -0.20
N GLY A 66 2.58 -17.94 -0.34
CA GLY A 66 3.51 -16.94 -0.86
C GLY A 66 3.13 -16.44 -2.25
N ASP A 67 2.82 -17.35 -3.16
CA ASP A 67 2.45 -17.01 -4.54
C ASP A 67 1.14 -16.21 -4.59
N LEU A 68 0.14 -16.60 -3.81
CA LEU A 68 -1.14 -15.89 -3.72
C LEU A 68 -0.97 -14.47 -3.15
N LEU A 69 -0.16 -14.34 -2.10
CA LEU A 69 0.16 -13.03 -1.52
C LEU A 69 0.95 -12.15 -2.50
N TYR A 70 1.87 -12.75 -3.27
CA TYR A 70 2.61 -12.04 -4.31
C TYR A 70 1.67 -11.52 -5.40
N GLU A 71 0.80 -12.35 -5.94
CA GLU A 71 -0.19 -11.95 -6.95
C GLU A 71 -1.13 -10.85 -6.41
N LYS A 72 -1.61 -11.00 -5.17
CA LYS A 72 -2.39 -9.96 -4.50
C LYS A 72 -1.62 -8.65 -4.43
N THR A 73 -0.35 -8.68 -4.02
CA THR A 73 0.50 -7.50 -3.89
C THR A 73 0.69 -6.80 -5.23
N VAL A 74 0.97 -7.55 -6.29
CA VAL A 74 1.09 -7.01 -7.65
C VAL A 74 -0.21 -6.34 -8.09
N ASN A 75 -1.35 -6.97 -7.85
CA ASN A 75 -2.65 -6.39 -8.19
C ASN A 75 -2.96 -5.13 -7.38
N ASP A 76 -2.68 -5.14 -6.07
CA ASP A 76 -2.83 -3.97 -5.20
C ASP A 76 -1.96 -2.78 -5.67
N LEU A 77 -0.71 -3.04 -6.12
CA LEU A 77 0.18 -2.01 -6.64
C LEU A 77 -0.32 -1.42 -7.97
N ILE A 78 -0.81 -2.26 -8.88
CA ILE A 78 -1.43 -1.79 -10.13
C ILE A 78 -2.62 -0.88 -9.82
N ASP A 79 -3.51 -1.33 -8.94
CA ASP A 79 -4.68 -0.56 -8.51
C ASP A 79 -4.26 0.76 -7.84
N MET A 80 -3.22 0.74 -7.02
CA MET A 80 -2.67 1.94 -6.37
C MET A 80 -2.14 2.96 -7.40
N LYS A 81 -1.42 2.51 -8.46
CA LYS A 81 -0.95 3.41 -9.52
C LYS A 81 -2.09 4.04 -10.30
N LEU A 82 -3.15 3.27 -10.59
CA LEU A 82 -4.36 3.81 -11.25
C LEU A 82 -5.07 4.84 -10.36
N GLN A 83 -5.20 4.55 -9.06
CA GLN A 83 -5.77 5.48 -8.09
C GLN A 83 -4.96 6.77 -8.01
N GLN A 84 -3.63 6.67 -7.91
CA GLN A 84 -2.72 7.82 -7.86
C GLN A 84 -2.85 8.71 -9.09
N THR A 85 -2.95 8.12 -10.28
CA THR A 85 -3.20 8.88 -11.51
C THR A 85 -4.48 9.72 -11.39
N GLN A 86 -5.59 9.10 -10.97
CA GLN A 86 -6.86 9.83 -10.83
C GLN A 86 -6.83 10.88 -9.72
N ILE A 87 -6.19 10.57 -8.57
CA ILE A 87 -5.99 11.52 -7.47
C ILE A 87 -5.26 12.77 -7.98
N ASN A 88 -4.23 12.59 -8.79
CA ASN A 88 -3.46 13.69 -9.39
C ASN A 88 -4.28 14.45 -10.42
N ASP A 89 -5.00 13.76 -11.31
CA ASP A 89 -5.84 14.39 -12.37
C ASP A 89 -6.93 15.28 -11.78
N TYR A 90 -7.50 14.88 -10.65
CA TYR A 90 -8.51 15.64 -9.92
C TYR A 90 -7.93 16.62 -8.89
N ASN A 91 -6.59 16.68 -8.76
CA ASN A 91 -5.88 17.53 -7.79
C ASN A 91 -6.37 17.32 -6.34
N VAL A 92 -6.63 16.07 -5.95
CA VAL A 92 -7.06 15.76 -4.59
C VAL A 92 -5.84 15.83 -3.65
N THR A 93 -5.92 16.69 -2.65
CA THR A 93 -4.88 16.87 -1.63
C THR A 93 -5.44 16.53 -0.25
N ILE A 94 -4.64 15.83 0.55
CA ILE A 94 -4.97 15.61 1.96
C ILE A 94 -4.36 16.79 2.74
N GLU A 95 -5.21 17.57 3.41
CA GLU A 95 -4.75 18.63 4.29
C GLU A 95 -3.87 18.05 5.40
N ARG A 96 -2.77 18.73 5.72
CA ARG A 96 -1.77 18.22 6.68
C ARG A 96 -2.36 18.00 8.07
N GLU A 97 -3.32 18.83 8.45
CA GLU A 97 -4.02 18.74 9.73
C GLU A 97 -4.93 17.50 9.83
N ASP A 98 -5.44 17.04 8.68
CA ASP A 98 -6.28 15.86 8.59
C ASP A 98 -5.48 14.55 8.45
N SER A 99 -4.21 14.64 8.02
CA SER A 99 -3.37 13.46 7.76
C SER A 99 -3.25 12.54 8.97
N ASP A 100 -2.98 13.10 10.16
CA ASP A 100 -2.84 12.33 11.40
C ASP A 100 -4.17 11.67 11.81
N TYR A 101 -5.28 12.37 11.63
CA TYR A 101 -6.62 11.83 11.89
C TYR A 101 -6.91 10.63 10.99
N TYR A 102 -6.71 10.76 9.69
CA TYR A 102 -6.99 9.70 8.72
C TYR A 102 -6.03 8.52 8.87
N GLU A 103 -4.76 8.78 9.18
CA GLU A 103 -3.79 7.72 9.47
C GLU A 103 -4.21 6.91 10.70
N ASN A 104 -4.58 7.57 11.78
CA ASN A 104 -5.09 6.89 12.98
C ASN A 104 -6.36 6.10 12.67
N TYR A 105 -7.28 6.66 11.89
CA TYR A 105 -8.48 5.97 11.44
C TYR A 105 -8.16 4.72 10.60
N PHE A 106 -7.15 4.79 9.73
CA PHE A 106 -6.69 3.64 8.94
C PHE A 106 -6.29 2.45 9.83
N PHE A 107 -5.53 2.69 10.89
CA PHE A 107 -5.10 1.65 11.81
C PHE A 107 -6.27 1.17 12.70
N GLN A 108 -7.05 2.08 13.25
CA GLN A 108 -8.19 1.74 14.12
C GLN A 108 -9.25 0.92 13.37
N SER A 109 -9.60 1.30 12.15
CA SER A 109 -10.58 0.57 11.33
C SER A 109 -10.18 -0.87 11.02
N ARG A 110 -8.88 -1.18 11.11
CA ARG A 110 -8.30 -2.51 10.93
C ARG A 110 -7.96 -3.21 12.25
N GLN A 111 -8.25 -2.58 13.39
CA GLN A 111 -7.87 -3.06 14.72
C GLN A 111 -6.37 -3.29 14.88
N LEU A 112 -5.55 -2.46 14.22
CA LEU A 112 -4.10 -2.49 14.26
C LEU A 112 -3.54 -1.43 15.21
N ASP A 113 -2.49 -1.78 15.94
CA ASP A 113 -1.71 -0.84 16.74
C ASP A 113 -0.67 -0.15 15.83
N LYS A 114 -0.87 1.15 15.59
CA LYS A 114 0.01 1.97 14.75
C LYS A 114 1.46 1.89 15.18
N ASN A 115 1.74 2.06 16.48
CA ASN A 115 3.11 2.10 16.99
C ASN A 115 3.80 0.74 16.82
N LYS A 116 3.05 -0.33 17.08
CA LYS A 116 3.56 -1.69 16.87
C LYS A 116 3.87 -1.96 15.39
N ILE A 117 2.99 -1.54 14.48
CA ILE A 117 3.23 -1.71 13.04
C ILE A 117 4.47 -0.92 12.60
N TYR A 118 4.62 0.34 13.05
CA TYR A 118 5.78 1.15 12.73
C TYR A 118 7.07 0.52 13.24
N GLN A 119 7.07 0.00 14.45
CA GLN A 119 8.22 -0.71 15.00
C GLN A 119 8.57 -1.96 14.19
N ILE A 120 7.58 -2.76 13.78
CA ILE A 120 7.82 -3.94 12.93
C ILE A 120 8.43 -3.53 11.58
N ILE A 121 7.95 -2.43 10.96
CA ILE A 121 8.50 -1.90 9.72
C ILE A 121 9.97 -1.51 9.90
N GLU A 122 10.29 -0.80 10.98
CA GLU A 122 11.66 -0.37 11.30
C GLU A 122 12.58 -1.55 11.62
N ASP A 123 12.14 -2.48 12.47
CA ASP A 123 12.90 -3.67 12.88
C ASP A 123 13.24 -4.61 11.68
N ASN A 124 12.43 -4.57 10.62
CA ASN A 124 12.65 -5.34 9.40
C ASN A 124 13.28 -4.52 8.26
N GLU A 125 13.77 -3.31 8.53
CA GLU A 125 14.42 -2.41 7.56
C GLU A 125 13.54 -2.14 6.32
N LEU A 126 12.20 -2.12 6.49
CA LEU A 126 11.26 -1.83 5.43
C LEU A 126 11.09 -0.32 5.24
N ASP A 127 10.71 0.09 4.03
CA ASP A 127 10.49 1.49 3.71
C ASP A 127 9.16 2.00 4.30
N LEU A 128 9.26 2.81 5.34
CA LEU A 128 8.12 3.46 5.96
C LEU A 128 7.36 4.37 4.97
N ASN A 129 8.05 4.93 3.95
CA ASN A 129 7.38 5.75 2.95
C ASN A 129 6.44 4.91 2.08
N ALA A 130 6.78 3.65 1.76
CA ALA A 130 5.89 2.75 1.05
C ALA A 130 4.58 2.49 1.82
N LEU A 131 4.66 2.31 3.16
CA LEU A 131 3.46 2.22 4.00
C LEU A 131 2.65 3.53 3.99
N LYS A 132 3.31 4.68 4.16
CA LYS A 132 2.64 6.00 4.14
C LYS A 132 2.01 6.31 2.80
N GLU A 133 2.69 6.01 1.69
CA GLU A 133 2.14 6.15 0.34
C GLU A 133 0.84 5.35 0.17
N ARG A 134 0.84 4.09 0.62
CA ARG A 134 -0.35 3.24 0.61
C ARG A 134 -1.51 3.84 1.41
N ILE A 135 -1.23 4.31 2.63
CA ILE A 135 -2.23 4.92 3.50
C ILE A 135 -2.80 6.19 2.85
N ASN A 136 -1.93 7.09 2.40
CA ASN A 136 -2.31 8.35 1.77
C ASN A 136 -3.12 8.12 0.48
N THR A 137 -2.70 7.17 -0.37
CA THR A 137 -3.46 6.82 -1.57
C THR A 137 -4.86 6.31 -1.22
N SER A 138 -4.98 5.45 -0.20
CA SER A 138 -6.28 4.93 0.25
C SER A 138 -7.21 6.04 0.75
N ILE A 139 -6.67 7.01 1.49
CA ILE A 139 -7.43 8.17 2.01
C ILE A 139 -7.87 9.09 0.87
N ALA A 140 -6.93 9.52 0.03
CA ALA A 140 -7.21 10.41 -1.09
C ALA A 140 -8.20 9.77 -2.10
N TRP A 141 -8.07 8.47 -2.35
CA TRP A 141 -9.02 7.73 -3.17
C TRP A 141 -10.43 7.71 -2.57
N GLY A 142 -10.52 7.51 -1.24
CA GLY A 142 -11.80 7.60 -0.53
C GLY A 142 -12.44 8.98 -0.66
N GLN A 143 -11.67 10.06 -0.50
CA GLN A 143 -12.14 11.45 -0.66
C GLN A 143 -12.57 11.72 -2.11
N LEU A 144 -11.77 11.32 -3.10
CA LEU A 144 -12.11 11.46 -4.53
C LEU A 144 -13.43 10.78 -4.86
N THR A 145 -13.56 9.50 -4.50
CA THR A 145 -14.75 8.72 -4.86
C THR A 145 -15.98 9.15 -4.09
N ALA A 146 -15.83 9.62 -2.86
CA ALA A 146 -16.92 10.27 -2.13
C ALA A 146 -17.37 11.55 -2.84
N GLY A 147 -16.44 12.42 -3.24
CA GLY A 147 -16.75 13.64 -4.01
C GLY A 147 -17.47 13.35 -5.33
N LEU A 148 -17.02 12.31 -6.06
CA LEU A 148 -17.61 11.95 -7.34
C LEU A 148 -19.01 11.33 -7.22
N PHE A 149 -19.26 10.53 -6.18
CA PHE A 149 -20.43 9.65 -6.17
C PHE A 149 -21.47 9.98 -5.11
N LEU A 150 -21.10 10.65 -4.01
CA LEU A 150 -22.03 10.87 -2.89
C LEU A 150 -23.34 11.55 -3.33
N HIS A 151 -23.24 12.55 -4.18
CA HIS A 151 -24.41 13.31 -4.70
C HIS A 151 -25.30 12.49 -5.66
N THR A 152 -24.82 11.33 -6.14
CA THR A 152 -25.56 10.44 -7.04
C THR A 152 -26.27 9.30 -6.31
N ILE A 153 -26.15 9.25 -4.97
CA ILE A 153 -26.68 8.15 -4.15
C ILE A 153 -28.00 8.59 -3.54
N SER A 154 -28.99 7.73 -3.68
CA SER A 154 -30.27 7.85 -3.00
C SER A 154 -30.59 6.56 -2.29
N ILE A 155 -30.83 6.62 -0.97
CA ILE A 155 -31.20 5.48 -0.15
C ILE A 155 -32.69 5.57 0.16
N SER A 156 -33.42 4.49 -0.13
CA SER A 156 -34.86 4.44 0.11
C SER A 156 -35.17 4.06 1.56
N ASP A 157 -36.33 4.51 2.07
CA ASP A 157 -36.82 4.13 3.40
C ASP A 157 -36.98 2.61 3.55
N LYS A 158 -37.24 1.90 2.45
CA LYS A 158 -37.35 0.45 2.45
C LYS A 158 -35.99 -0.22 2.74
N GLU A 159 -34.90 0.30 2.18
CA GLU A 159 -33.54 -0.21 2.43
C GLU A 159 -33.15 0.05 3.88
N ILE A 160 -33.42 1.26 4.38
CA ILE A 160 -33.17 1.62 5.78
C ILE A 160 -33.96 0.71 6.73
N SER A 161 -35.26 0.55 6.48
CA SER A 161 -36.12 -0.31 7.28
C SER A 161 -35.69 -1.78 7.25
N SER A 162 -35.16 -2.24 6.12
CA SER A 162 -34.62 -3.60 5.99
C SER A 162 -33.37 -3.79 6.85
N LEU A 163 -32.47 -2.80 6.87
CA LEU A 163 -31.27 -2.85 7.69
C LEU A 163 -31.60 -2.81 9.19
N LEU A 164 -32.55 -1.94 9.59
CA LEU A 164 -33.00 -1.82 10.98
C LEU A 164 -33.69 -3.09 11.51
N LYS A 165 -34.37 -3.86 10.64
CA LYS A 165 -34.94 -5.17 11.03
C LYS A 165 -33.87 -6.19 11.37
N ASN A 166 -32.71 -6.11 10.71
CA ASN A 166 -31.61 -7.03 10.95
C ASN A 166 -30.75 -6.62 12.15
N ASP A 167 -30.72 -5.32 12.48
CA ASP A 167 -29.99 -4.78 13.60
C ASP A 167 -30.81 -3.63 14.24
N ASN A 168 -31.51 -3.96 15.31
CA ASN A 168 -32.37 -3.03 16.05
C ASN A 168 -31.58 -2.02 16.91
N SER A 169 -30.25 -2.15 17.02
CA SER A 169 -29.40 -1.23 17.78
C SER A 169 -29.07 0.04 17.00
N LEU A 170 -29.27 0.03 15.66
CA LEU A 170 -28.96 1.16 14.79
C LEU A 170 -30.03 2.24 14.84
N SER A 171 -29.59 3.51 14.85
CA SER A 171 -30.50 4.62 14.55
C SER A 171 -30.80 4.70 13.06
N HIS A 172 -31.90 5.34 12.68
CA HIS A 172 -32.25 5.57 11.27
C HIS A 172 -31.15 6.30 10.51
N GLU A 173 -30.56 7.32 11.12
CA GLU A 173 -29.47 8.10 10.51
C GLU A 173 -28.20 7.25 10.30
N LEU A 174 -27.82 6.46 11.30
CA LEU A 174 -26.66 5.57 11.18
C LEU A 174 -26.89 4.49 10.12
N ALA A 175 -28.09 3.92 10.06
CA ALA A 175 -28.45 2.95 9.01
C ALA A 175 -28.36 3.58 7.62
N LYS A 176 -28.85 4.81 7.44
CA LYS A 176 -28.72 5.57 6.18
C LYS A 176 -27.26 5.82 5.83
N GLN A 177 -26.45 6.24 6.79
CA GLN A 177 -25.01 6.47 6.57
C GLN A 177 -24.28 5.19 6.16
N ILE A 178 -24.54 4.06 6.81
CA ILE A 178 -23.97 2.75 6.45
C ILE A 178 -24.31 2.37 5.01
N LEU A 179 -25.59 2.50 4.63
CA LEU A 179 -26.03 2.20 3.27
C LEU A 179 -25.43 3.13 2.24
N THR A 180 -25.33 4.43 2.56
CA THR A 180 -24.69 5.42 1.70
C THR A 180 -23.21 5.08 1.48
N ASN A 181 -22.46 4.82 2.54
CA ASN A 181 -21.04 4.43 2.44
C ASN A 181 -20.86 3.14 1.64
N LYS A 182 -21.75 2.16 1.83
CA LYS A 182 -21.75 0.94 1.03
C LYS A 182 -21.94 1.23 -0.47
N GLN A 183 -22.87 2.12 -0.82
CA GLN A 183 -23.10 2.50 -2.23
C GLN A 183 -21.90 3.27 -2.82
N VAL A 184 -21.28 4.19 -2.05
CA VAL A 184 -20.02 4.85 -2.45
C VAL A 184 -18.96 3.81 -2.74
N GLN A 185 -18.76 2.84 -1.84
CA GLN A 185 -17.76 1.78 -2.01
C GLN A 185 -18.02 0.91 -3.26
N LEU A 186 -19.28 0.57 -3.54
CA LEU A 186 -19.63 -0.20 -4.74
C LEU A 186 -19.32 0.57 -6.03
N LYS A 187 -19.63 1.88 -6.05
CA LYS A 187 -19.31 2.75 -7.19
C LYS A 187 -17.80 2.98 -7.33
N SER A 188 -17.08 3.17 -6.23
CA SER A 188 -15.61 3.26 -6.19
C SER A 188 -14.96 2.00 -6.77
N ASN A 189 -15.41 0.83 -6.34
CA ASN A 189 -14.89 -0.46 -6.85
C ASN A 189 -15.20 -0.65 -8.34
N LYS A 190 -16.39 -0.21 -8.78
CA LYS A 190 -16.73 -0.24 -10.22
C LYS A 190 -15.81 0.69 -11.00
N TYR A 191 -15.63 1.92 -10.52
CA TYR A 191 -14.77 2.91 -11.17
C TYR A 191 -13.34 2.41 -11.31
N LEU A 192 -12.76 1.83 -10.24
CA LEU A 192 -11.43 1.25 -10.31
C LEU A 192 -11.32 0.09 -11.32
N ARG A 193 -12.34 -0.78 -11.40
CA ARG A 193 -12.38 -1.84 -12.42
C ARG A 193 -12.44 -1.28 -13.84
N ASP A 194 -13.21 -0.22 -14.05
CA ASP A 194 -13.32 0.43 -15.35
C ASP A 194 -11.96 1.04 -15.74
N LEU A 195 -11.31 1.77 -14.85
CA LEU A 195 -9.94 2.30 -15.05
C LEU A 195 -8.94 1.19 -15.38
N ARG A 196 -9.01 0.06 -14.68
CA ARG A 196 -8.12 -1.08 -14.94
C ARG A 196 -8.37 -1.73 -16.31
N ALA A 197 -9.62 -1.78 -16.75
CA ALA A 197 -9.99 -2.33 -18.06
C ALA A 197 -9.48 -1.45 -19.22
N GLU A 198 -9.35 -0.14 -19.01
CA GLU A 198 -8.88 0.83 -19.99
C GLU A 198 -7.35 1.02 -19.96
N ALA A 199 -6.68 0.58 -18.90
CA ALA A 199 -5.25 0.79 -18.70
C ALA A 199 -4.41 -0.12 -19.58
N ASN A 200 -3.28 0.42 -20.08
CA ASN A 200 -2.21 -0.38 -20.66
C ASN A 200 -1.32 -0.93 -19.54
N ILE A 201 -1.36 -2.26 -19.31
CA ILE A 201 -0.59 -2.94 -18.27
C ILE A 201 0.36 -3.94 -18.93
N GLU A 202 1.67 -3.66 -18.85
CA GLU A 202 2.72 -4.48 -19.43
C GLU A 202 3.61 -5.10 -18.34
N LYS A 203 3.67 -6.43 -18.27
CA LYS A 203 4.63 -7.17 -17.43
C LYS A 203 5.92 -7.38 -18.21
N ARG A 204 7.10 -7.15 -17.57
CA ARG A 204 8.44 -7.21 -18.20
C ARG A 204 9.32 -8.30 -17.58
#